data_b880111a5c2251e158684e18387a3670
#
_entry.id   b880111a5c2251e158684e18387a3670
#
_cell.length_a   1.000
_cell.length_b   1.000
_cell.length_c   1.000
_cell.angle_alpha   90.00
_cell.angle_beta   90.00
_cell.angle_gamma   90.00
#
_symmetry.space_group_name_H-M   'P 1'
#
loop_
_entity.id
_entity.type
_entity.pdbx_description
1 polymer ?
#
loop_
_entity_poly.entity_id
_entity_poly.type
_entity_poly.pdbx_seq_one_letter_code
_entity_poly.pdbx_strand_id
1 'polypeptide(L)'
;MRALRGANATAVIRTIAPIVRGWSAYYRGVVSTEIFQKLDGYLWQLLYKWALYRHNHRSRHQIVKRYFGQFHPHRKDRWVFGSRETGAYLPRFGWTKIVRHDLVKGRASPDDPALAGYWAARRRKEPPPPVSADRLRLLRKQQGRCPLCGNLLLHADREPQSPGKWEQWATAIGKAIVRHAIAVPGSPADRTEKRLVHEHCRRRHARQQQNGTAGQPASPSGLA
;
A
#
# COMPACT_ATOMS: atom_id res chain seq x y z
N MET A 1 15.73 11.32 7.50
CA MET A 1 16.72 11.24 6.39
C MET A 1 18.14 10.87 6.85
N ARG A 2 18.65 11.39 7.98
CA ARG A 2 20.02 11.03 8.45
C ARG A 2 20.20 9.53 8.63
N ALA A 3 19.25 8.85 9.25
CA ALA A 3 19.25 7.38 9.44
C ALA A 3 19.19 6.57 8.12
N LEU A 4 18.82 7.19 7.00
CA LEU A 4 18.70 6.52 5.71
C LEU A 4 19.90 6.78 4.76
N ARG A 5 20.99 7.38 5.23
CA ARG A 5 22.13 7.74 4.39
C ARG A 5 22.76 6.53 3.68
N GLY A 6 22.86 5.39 4.36
CA GLY A 6 23.37 4.14 3.80
C GLY A 6 22.36 3.31 3.01
N ALA A 7 21.06 3.67 3.07
CA ALA A 7 20.00 2.90 2.43
C ALA A 7 19.98 3.08 0.90
N ASN A 8 19.50 2.08 0.17
CA ASN A 8 19.21 2.22 -1.25
C ASN A 8 17.87 2.96 -1.49
N ALA A 9 17.62 3.39 -2.72
CA ALA A 9 16.40 4.15 -3.08
C ALA A 9 15.11 3.41 -2.72
N THR A 10 15.07 2.10 -2.93
CA THR A 10 13.90 1.27 -2.61
C THR A 10 13.61 1.23 -1.10
N ALA A 11 14.65 1.14 -0.27
CA ALA A 11 14.52 1.19 1.18
C ALA A 11 14.03 2.57 1.65
N VAL A 12 14.57 3.66 1.08
CA VAL A 12 14.10 5.03 1.34
C VAL A 12 12.61 5.17 1.00
N ILE A 13 12.20 4.71 -0.19
CA ILE A 13 10.80 4.74 -0.61
C ILE A 13 9.93 3.92 0.36
N ARG A 14 10.37 2.72 0.73
CA ARG A 14 9.62 1.82 1.63
C ARG A 14 9.41 2.46 3.01
N THR A 15 10.38 3.21 3.50
CA THR A 15 10.29 3.90 4.79
C THR A 15 9.42 5.14 4.73
N ILE A 16 9.53 5.95 3.67
CA ILE A 16 8.85 7.25 3.60
C ILE A 16 7.43 7.14 3.03
N ALA A 17 7.16 6.21 2.12
CA ALA A 17 5.84 6.10 1.50
C ALA A 17 4.67 5.90 2.49
N PRO A 18 4.80 5.13 3.59
CA PRO A 18 3.75 5.05 4.61
C PRO A 18 3.48 6.39 5.29
N ILE A 19 4.52 7.18 5.55
CA ILE A 19 4.39 8.52 6.14
C ILE A 19 3.58 9.43 5.21
N VAL A 20 3.98 9.51 3.94
CA VAL A 20 3.27 10.31 2.93
C VAL A 20 1.81 9.88 2.83
N ARG A 21 1.55 8.58 2.76
CA ARG A 21 0.18 8.05 2.66
C ARG A 21 -0.64 8.31 3.93
N GLY A 22 -0.06 8.09 5.10
CA GLY A 22 -0.73 8.30 6.38
C GLY A 22 -1.12 9.77 6.59
N TRP A 23 -0.18 10.68 6.37
CA TRP A 23 -0.43 12.11 6.47
C TRP A 23 -1.45 12.60 5.44
N SER A 24 -1.29 12.19 4.20
CA SER A 24 -2.24 12.54 3.14
C SER A 24 -3.64 12.04 3.45
N ALA A 25 -3.78 10.80 3.93
CA ALA A 25 -5.07 10.23 4.29
C ALA A 25 -5.72 10.97 5.46
N TYR A 26 -4.93 11.35 6.47
CA TYR A 26 -5.43 12.07 7.64
C TYR A 26 -5.89 13.49 7.29
N TYR A 27 -5.05 14.26 6.57
CA TYR A 27 -5.31 15.68 6.31
C TYR A 27 -6.14 15.96 5.05
N ARG A 28 -6.55 14.95 4.29
CA ARG A 28 -7.36 15.17 3.08
C ARG A 28 -8.78 15.70 3.35
N GLY A 29 -9.26 15.61 4.60
CA GLY A 29 -10.57 16.13 5.00
C GLY A 29 -10.62 17.66 5.15
N VAL A 30 -9.47 18.32 5.14
CA VAL A 30 -9.32 19.78 5.29
C VAL A 30 -8.70 20.39 4.04
N VAL A 31 -8.71 21.71 3.93
CA VAL A 31 -8.10 22.43 2.79
C VAL A 31 -6.57 22.41 2.94
N SER A 32 -5.94 21.35 2.50
CA SER A 32 -4.52 21.07 2.69
C SER A 32 -3.68 21.13 1.40
N THR A 33 -4.25 21.55 0.27
CA THR A 33 -3.57 21.54 -1.04
C THR A 33 -2.26 22.31 -1.03
N GLU A 34 -2.25 23.53 -0.50
CA GLU A 34 -1.05 24.37 -0.41
C GLU A 34 0.01 23.74 0.50
N ILE A 35 -0.43 23.22 1.65
CA ILE A 35 0.47 22.53 2.59
C ILE A 35 1.07 21.28 1.97
N PHE A 36 0.28 20.49 1.22
CA PHE A 36 0.77 19.33 0.52
C PHE A 36 1.81 19.68 -0.54
N GLN A 37 1.64 20.80 -1.26
CA GLN A 37 2.65 21.28 -2.20
C GLN A 37 3.95 21.70 -1.49
N LYS A 38 3.84 22.41 -0.36
CA LYS A 38 5.01 22.77 0.47
C LYS A 38 5.73 21.53 1.00
N LEU A 39 5.00 20.53 1.47
CA LEU A 39 5.56 19.25 1.94
C LEU A 39 6.25 18.49 0.81
N ASP A 40 5.67 18.45 -0.39
CA ASP A 40 6.29 17.86 -1.57
C ASP A 40 7.62 18.54 -1.91
N GLY A 41 7.67 19.87 -1.89
CA GLY A 41 8.89 20.64 -2.10
C GLY A 41 9.96 20.37 -1.05
N TYR A 42 9.58 20.34 0.22
CA TYR A 42 10.47 20.03 1.32
C TYR A 42 11.02 18.59 1.24
N LEU A 43 10.15 17.63 0.97
CA LEU A 43 10.53 16.22 0.82
C LEU A 43 11.48 16.04 -0.38
N TRP A 44 11.21 16.74 -1.49
CA TRP A 44 12.09 16.73 -2.65
C TRP A 44 13.51 17.21 -2.28
N GLN A 45 13.63 18.32 -1.55
CA GLN A 45 14.92 18.83 -1.09
C GLN A 45 15.68 17.84 -0.19
N LEU A 46 14.96 17.16 0.71
CA LEU A 46 15.56 16.14 1.58
C LEU A 46 16.07 14.93 0.79
N LEU A 47 15.29 14.46 -0.19
CA LEU A 47 15.65 13.36 -1.06
C LEU A 47 16.80 13.72 -2.00
N TYR A 48 16.82 14.94 -2.49
CA TYR A 48 17.94 15.44 -3.31
C TYR A 48 19.24 15.52 -2.50
N LYS A 49 19.20 16.06 -1.27
CA LYS A 49 20.36 16.06 -0.36
C LYS A 49 20.82 14.65 -0.04
N TRP A 50 19.90 13.70 0.15
CA TRP A 50 20.25 12.29 0.34
C TRP A 50 20.94 11.72 -0.90
N ALA A 51 20.46 12.00 -2.09
CA ALA A 51 21.01 11.52 -3.34
C ALA A 51 22.43 12.10 -3.61
N LEU A 52 22.64 13.39 -3.31
CA LEU A 52 23.96 14.03 -3.36
C LEU A 52 24.95 13.38 -2.40
N TYR A 53 24.53 13.13 -1.16
CA TYR A 53 25.39 12.48 -0.17
C TYR A 53 25.82 11.09 -0.60
N ARG A 54 24.90 10.33 -1.24
CA ARG A 54 25.18 8.96 -1.69
C ARG A 54 26.11 8.91 -2.91
N HIS A 55 26.13 9.95 -3.72
CA HIS A 55 26.89 10.01 -4.98
C HIS A 55 27.68 11.32 -5.11
N ASN A 56 28.54 11.56 -4.14
CA ASN A 56 29.36 12.79 -4.05
C ASN A 56 30.29 13.03 -5.28
N HIS A 57 30.64 11.98 -6.01
CA HIS A 57 31.51 12.06 -7.19
C HIS A 57 30.72 12.17 -8.52
N ARG A 58 29.38 12.21 -8.50
CA ARG A 58 28.57 12.32 -9.72
C ARG A 58 28.07 13.75 -9.94
N SER A 59 27.91 14.12 -11.20
CA SER A 59 27.31 15.42 -11.54
C SER A 59 25.85 15.49 -11.03
N ARG A 60 25.41 16.71 -10.70
CA ARG A 60 24.01 16.95 -10.25
C ARG A 60 22.99 16.46 -11.26
N HIS A 61 23.27 16.64 -12.56
CA HIS A 61 22.41 16.17 -13.64
C HIS A 61 22.25 14.64 -13.64
N GLN A 62 23.36 13.91 -13.50
CA GLN A 62 23.34 12.44 -13.43
C GLN A 62 22.57 11.92 -12.21
N ILE A 63 22.69 12.60 -11.05
CA ILE A 63 21.97 12.26 -9.84
C ILE A 63 20.45 12.45 -10.03
N VAL A 64 20.05 13.61 -10.59
CA VAL A 64 18.65 13.88 -10.89
C VAL A 64 18.12 12.85 -11.88
N LYS A 65 18.81 12.61 -12.99
CA LYS A 65 18.40 11.62 -13.99
C LYS A 65 18.26 10.21 -13.40
N ARG A 66 19.07 9.84 -12.38
CA ARG A 66 19.03 8.52 -11.73
C ARG A 66 17.81 8.34 -10.83
N TYR A 67 17.49 9.33 -10.01
CA TYR A 67 16.52 9.20 -8.93
C TYR A 67 15.20 9.93 -9.15
N PHE A 68 15.15 10.89 -10.06
CA PHE A 68 13.95 11.66 -10.36
C PHE A 68 13.52 11.43 -11.79
N GLY A 69 12.20 11.38 -12.00
CA GLY A 69 11.64 11.15 -13.32
C GLY A 69 10.16 10.87 -13.29
N GLN A 70 9.65 10.46 -14.43
CA GLN A 70 8.26 10.01 -14.56
C GLN A 70 8.20 8.51 -14.23
N PHE A 71 7.81 8.18 -13.01
CA PHE A 71 7.65 6.80 -12.54
C PHE A 71 6.20 6.34 -12.44
N HIS A 72 5.27 7.28 -12.32
CA HIS A 72 3.86 6.93 -12.22
C HIS A 72 3.28 6.66 -13.62
N PRO A 73 2.60 5.51 -13.86
CA PRO A 73 2.15 5.12 -15.21
C PRO A 73 1.12 6.07 -15.83
N HIS A 74 0.30 6.74 -15.00
CA HIS A 74 -0.80 7.58 -15.46
C HIS A 74 -0.60 9.08 -15.18
N ARG A 75 0.57 9.51 -14.72
CA ARG A 75 0.87 10.92 -14.41
C ARG A 75 2.13 11.36 -15.13
N LYS A 76 2.11 12.58 -15.66
CA LYS A 76 3.23 13.19 -16.39
C LYS A 76 4.23 13.92 -15.47
N ASP A 77 4.14 13.73 -14.16
CA ASP A 77 5.04 14.36 -13.18
C ASP A 77 6.48 13.88 -13.37
N ARG A 78 7.38 14.82 -13.69
CA ARG A 78 8.81 14.53 -13.97
C ARG A 78 9.72 14.53 -12.75
N TRP A 79 9.22 15.03 -11.61
CA TRP A 79 10.00 15.21 -10.38
C TRP A 79 9.59 14.22 -9.29
N VAL A 80 9.27 13.00 -9.70
CA VAL A 80 8.95 11.91 -8.77
C VAL A 80 10.22 11.18 -8.41
N PHE A 81 10.46 10.98 -7.11
CA PHE A 81 11.58 10.17 -6.63
C PHE A 81 11.25 8.69 -6.81
N GLY A 82 12.16 7.95 -7.43
CA GLY A 82 11.96 6.53 -7.72
C GLY A 82 13.27 5.76 -7.90
N SER A 83 13.13 4.44 -7.95
CA SER A 83 14.20 3.49 -8.27
C SER A 83 13.98 2.95 -9.67
N ARG A 84 14.90 3.19 -10.59
CA ARG A 84 14.84 2.66 -11.96
C ARG A 84 15.01 1.15 -12.02
N GLU A 85 15.68 0.58 -11.03
CA GLU A 85 15.94 -0.85 -10.93
C GLU A 85 14.67 -1.65 -10.59
N THR A 86 13.84 -1.08 -9.71
CA THR A 86 12.63 -1.77 -9.20
C THR A 86 11.33 -1.16 -9.71
N GLY A 87 11.36 -0.03 -10.41
CA GLY A 87 10.18 0.74 -10.79
C GLY A 87 9.41 1.34 -9.60
N ALA A 88 9.91 1.16 -8.37
CA ALA A 88 9.28 1.71 -7.19
C ALA A 88 9.43 3.24 -7.16
N TYR A 89 8.39 3.92 -6.72
CA TYR A 89 8.38 5.37 -6.60
C TYR A 89 7.70 5.85 -5.32
N LEU A 90 8.06 7.05 -4.89
CA LEU A 90 7.48 7.71 -3.75
C LEU A 90 6.26 8.51 -4.18
N PRO A 91 5.06 8.26 -3.61
CA PRO A 91 3.89 9.08 -3.91
C PRO A 91 4.10 10.51 -3.41
N ARG A 92 3.47 11.49 -4.07
CA ARG A 92 3.47 12.89 -3.64
C ARG A 92 2.23 13.19 -2.80
N PHE A 93 2.37 14.08 -1.82
CA PHE A 93 1.24 14.58 -1.03
C PHE A 93 0.18 15.24 -1.92
N GLY A 94 0.62 16.06 -2.88
CA GLY A 94 -0.25 16.78 -3.81
C GLY A 94 -1.07 15.91 -4.76
N TRP A 95 -0.82 14.59 -4.81
CA TRP A 95 -1.66 13.66 -5.57
C TRP A 95 -2.94 13.28 -4.83
N THR A 96 -3.03 13.62 -3.56
CA THR A 96 -4.18 13.28 -2.72
C THR A 96 -5.31 14.27 -2.98
N LYS A 97 -6.44 13.75 -3.45
CA LYS A 97 -7.65 14.56 -3.61
C LYS A 97 -8.20 14.94 -2.24
N ILE A 98 -8.55 16.21 -2.09
CA ILE A 98 -9.25 16.70 -0.90
C ILE A 98 -10.66 16.12 -0.90
N VAL A 99 -11.04 15.53 0.22
CA VAL A 99 -12.37 14.95 0.44
C VAL A 99 -12.93 15.58 1.71
N ARG A 100 -13.83 16.54 1.55
CA ARG A 100 -14.46 17.19 2.70
C ARG A 100 -15.32 16.21 3.47
N HIS A 101 -15.33 16.34 4.80
CA HIS A 101 -16.23 15.57 5.64
C HIS A 101 -17.67 16.03 5.38
N ASP A 102 -18.54 15.04 5.12
CA ASP A 102 -19.98 15.32 5.07
C ASP A 102 -20.48 15.59 6.51
N LEU A 103 -21.23 16.65 6.70
CA LEU A 103 -21.87 16.94 7.98
C LEU A 103 -22.90 15.82 8.31
N VAL A 104 -22.97 15.48 9.58
CA VAL A 104 -24.01 14.59 10.09
C VAL A 104 -25.34 15.35 10.06
N LYS A 105 -26.40 14.72 9.54
CA LYS A 105 -27.72 15.32 9.43
C LYS A 105 -28.36 15.47 10.83
N GLY A 106 -28.55 16.71 11.27
CA GLY A 106 -29.17 17.01 12.55
C GLY A 106 -28.43 16.39 13.74
N ARG A 107 -29.17 15.76 14.66
CA ARG A 107 -28.66 15.06 15.82
C ARG A 107 -28.57 13.54 15.62
N ALA A 108 -28.37 13.07 14.38
CA ALA A 108 -28.34 11.64 14.09
C ALA A 108 -27.25 10.92 14.87
N SER A 109 -27.64 9.97 15.72
CA SER A 109 -26.71 9.11 16.46
C SER A 109 -26.38 7.84 15.64
N PRO A 110 -25.13 7.35 15.67
CA PRO A 110 -24.78 6.05 15.12
C PRO A 110 -25.47 4.87 15.84
N ASP A 111 -25.88 5.09 17.09
CA ASP A 111 -26.49 4.07 17.94
C ASP A 111 -28.01 3.98 17.76
N ASP A 112 -28.60 4.86 16.93
CA ASP A 112 -30.02 4.85 16.62
C ASP A 112 -30.35 3.77 15.56
N PRO A 113 -31.10 2.71 15.91
CA PRO A 113 -31.46 1.65 14.97
C PRO A 113 -32.27 2.15 13.75
N ALA A 114 -33.10 3.20 13.93
CA ALA A 114 -33.89 3.79 12.86
C ALA A 114 -33.00 4.45 11.78
N LEU A 115 -31.78 4.83 12.15
CA LEU A 115 -30.80 5.47 11.26
C LEU A 115 -29.77 4.49 10.69
N ALA A 116 -29.92 3.18 10.90
CA ALA A 116 -29.00 2.16 10.40
C ALA A 116 -28.75 2.28 8.89
N GLY A 117 -29.79 2.53 8.10
CA GLY A 117 -29.69 2.74 6.65
C GLY A 117 -28.90 4.00 6.27
N TYR A 118 -29.12 5.10 6.98
CA TYR A 118 -28.37 6.35 6.80
C TYR A 118 -26.87 6.15 7.09
N TRP A 119 -26.53 5.51 8.19
CA TRP A 119 -25.15 5.27 8.56
C TRP A 119 -24.47 4.25 7.65
N ALA A 120 -25.19 3.23 7.18
CA ALA A 120 -24.69 2.30 6.16
C ALA A 120 -24.37 3.02 4.83
N ALA A 121 -25.25 3.90 4.36
CA ALA A 121 -25.02 4.71 3.16
C ALA A 121 -23.84 5.68 3.35
N ARG A 122 -23.70 6.26 4.53
CA ARG A 122 -22.59 7.16 4.88
C ARG A 122 -21.25 6.42 4.89
N ARG A 123 -21.16 5.23 5.51
CA ARG A 123 -19.96 4.39 5.47
C ARG A 123 -19.53 3.98 4.06
N ARG A 124 -20.47 3.78 3.14
CA ARG A 124 -20.15 3.52 1.72
C ARG A 124 -19.45 4.67 1.00
N LYS A 125 -19.65 5.90 1.48
CA LYS A 125 -19.00 7.11 0.95
C LYS A 125 -17.60 7.33 1.56
N GLU A 126 -17.22 6.55 2.59
CA GLU A 126 -15.90 6.69 3.20
C GLU A 126 -14.78 6.53 2.18
N PRO A 127 -13.73 7.34 2.33
CA PRO A 127 -12.60 7.27 1.45
C PRO A 127 -11.92 5.89 1.55
N PRO A 128 -11.51 5.32 0.41
CA PRO A 128 -10.88 4.02 0.42
C PRO A 128 -9.59 4.04 1.26
N PRO A 129 -9.20 2.91 1.88
CA PRO A 129 -7.98 2.81 2.65
C PRO A 129 -6.76 3.23 1.82
N PRO A 130 -5.67 3.73 2.45
CA PRO A 130 -4.48 4.25 1.77
C PRO A 130 -3.60 3.12 1.19
N VAL A 131 -4.19 2.31 0.34
CA VAL A 131 -3.53 1.23 -0.41
C VAL A 131 -3.48 1.57 -1.90
N SER A 132 -2.60 0.92 -2.65
CA SER A 132 -2.50 1.15 -4.10
C SER A 132 -3.80 0.77 -4.83
N ALA A 133 -4.05 1.40 -5.97
CA ALA A 133 -5.25 1.15 -6.78
C ALA A 133 -5.45 -0.34 -7.12
N ASP A 134 -4.34 -1.05 -7.42
CA ASP A 134 -4.38 -2.49 -7.71
C ASP A 134 -4.81 -3.32 -6.49
N ARG A 135 -4.31 -2.96 -5.30
CA ARG A 135 -4.73 -3.62 -4.05
C ARG A 135 -6.19 -3.33 -3.75
N LEU A 136 -6.67 -2.10 -4.00
CA LEU A 136 -8.08 -1.76 -3.85
C LEU A 136 -8.97 -2.57 -4.78
N ARG A 137 -8.55 -2.76 -6.04
CA ARG A 137 -9.28 -3.60 -6.99
C ARG A 137 -9.39 -5.04 -6.50
N LEU A 138 -8.27 -5.61 -6.01
CA LEU A 138 -8.26 -6.96 -5.46
C LEU A 138 -9.11 -7.06 -4.19
N LEU A 139 -9.03 -6.08 -3.27
CA LEU A 139 -9.87 -6.04 -2.07
C LEU A 139 -11.36 -6.05 -2.40
N ARG A 140 -11.77 -5.24 -3.38
CA ARG A 140 -13.18 -5.21 -3.83
C ARG A 140 -13.61 -6.55 -4.43
N LYS A 141 -12.77 -7.15 -5.30
CA LYS A 141 -13.03 -8.45 -5.90
C LYS A 141 -13.18 -9.57 -4.86
N GLN A 142 -12.45 -9.48 -3.74
CA GLN A 142 -12.45 -10.44 -2.65
C GLN A 142 -13.43 -10.08 -1.53
N GLN A 143 -14.25 -9.02 -1.70
CA GLN A 143 -15.14 -8.51 -0.65
C GLN A 143 -14.39 -8.24 0.69
N GLY A 144 -13.13 -7.80 0.61
CA GLY A 144 -12.28 -7.51 1.76
C GLY A 144 -11.81 -8.72 2.57
N ARG A 145 -12.04 -9.95 2.12
CA ARG A 145 -11.72 -11.19 2.84
C ARG A 145 -10.47 -11.87 2.30
N CYS A 146 -9.75 -12.52 3.19
CA CYS A 146 -8.62 -13.40 2.84
C CYS A 146 -9.15 -14.73 2.32
N PRO A 147 -8.78 -15.18 1.11
CA PRO A 147 -9.27 -16.46 0.55
C PRO A 147 -8.74 -17.70 1.27
N LEU A 148 -7.68 -17.56 2.10
CA LEU A 148 -7.08 -18.68 2.83
C LEU A 148 -7.72 -18.92 4.20
N CYS A 149 -8.23 -17.88 4.86
CA CYS A 149 -8.79 -18.03 6.20
C CYS A 149 -10.22 -17.45 6.33
N GLY A 150 -10.76 -16.82 5.28
CA GLY A 150 -12.09 -16.20 5.29
C GLY A 150 -12.21 -14.90 6.09
N ASN A 151 -11.24 -14.56 6.94
CA ASN A 151 -11.29 -13.38 7.79
C ASN A 151 -11.05 -12.09 7.00
N LEU A 152 -11.51 -10.96 7.56
CA LEU A 152 -11.29 -9.64 6.99
C LEU A 152 -9.81 -9.31 6.90
N LEU A 153 -9.39 -8.79 5.74
CA LEU A 153 -8.01 -8.36 5.50
C LEU A 153 -7.69 -7.03 6.19
N LEU A 154 -8.69 -6.18 6.36
CA LEU A 154 -8.59 -4.91 7.03
C LEU A 154 -9.52 -4.92 8.23
N HIS A 155 -8.92 -4.93 9.43
CA HIS A 155 -9.63 -4.69 10.67
C HIS A 155 -9.41 -3.22 11.04
N ALA A 156 -10.42 -2.40 10.87
CA ALA A 156 -10.42 -1.04 11.39
C ALA A 156 -11.82 -0.77 11.92
N ASP A 157 -12.03 -1.01 13.20
CA ASP A 157 -13.28 -0.69 13.90
C ASP A 157 -13.47 0.83 14.00
N ARG A 158 -12.38 1.60 13.95
CA ARG A 158 -12.38 3.07 13.96
C ARG A 158 -11.24 3.61 13.09
N GLU A 159 -11.50 4.74 12.42
CA GLU A 159 -10.45 5.47 11.72
C GLU A 159 -9.38 5.97 12.71
N PRO A 160 -8.09 5.91 12.31
CA PRO A 160 -7.03 6.48 13.12
C PRO A 160 -7.24 7.98 13.38
N GLN A 161 -7.08 8.41 14.62
CA GLN A 161 -7.41 9.76 15.08
C GLN A 161 -6.22 10.74 15.04
N SER A 162 -5.06 10.29 14.56
CA SER A 162 -3.87 11.15 14.45
C SER A 162 -2.98 10.73 13.28
N PRO A 163 -2.13 11.64 12.75
CA PRO A 163 -1.21 11.33 11.67
C PRO A 163 -0.31 10.14 11.96
N GLY A 164 0.26 10.05 13.15
CA GLY A 164 1.12 8.94 13.54
C GLY A 164 0.39 7.59 13.57
N LYS A 165 -0.86 7.57 14.04
CA LYS A 165 -1.71 6.36 13.97
C LYS A 165 -2.00 5.96 12.52
N TRP A 166 -2.22 6.93 11.63
CA TRP A 166 -2.37 6.67 10.19
C TRP A 166 -1.10 6.09 9.56
N GLU A 167 0.07 6.59 9.95
CA GLU A 167 1.36 6.04 9.50
C GLU A 167 1.54 4.59 9.94
N GLN A 168 1.28 4.31 11.22
CA GLN A 168 1.34 2.96 11.78
C GLN A 168 0.35 2.03 11.08
N TRP A 169 -0.87 2.47 10.86
CA TRP A 169 -1.90 1.72 10.17
C TRP A 169 -1.53 1.43 8.71
N ALA A 170 -1.07 2.44 7.97
CA ALA A 170 -0.61 2.26 6.59
C ALA A 170 0.60 1.30 6.49
N THR A 171 1.50 1.37 7.47
CA THR A 171 2.65 0.45 7.58
C THR A 171 2.19 -0.97 7.90
N ALA A 172 1.28 -1.14 8.85
CA ALA A 172 0.73 -2.45 9.23
C ALA A 172 0.01 -3.11 8.06
N ILE A 173 -0.84 -2.36 7.32
CA ILE A 173 -1.49 -2.86 6.11
C ILE A 173 -0.45 -3.29 5.07
N GLY A 174 0.59 -2.47 4.84
CA GLY A 174 1.64 -2.78 3.88
C GLY A 174 2.40 -4.07 4.19
N LYS A 175 2.58 -4.38 5.47
CA LYS A 175 3.25 -5.59 5.96
C LYS A 175 2.32 -6.78 6.09
N ALA A 176 1.10 -6.56 6.59
CA ALA A 176 0.16 -7.62 6.92
C ALA A 176 -0.58 -8.18 5.70
N ILE A 177 -0.76 -7.37 4.65
CA ILE A 177 -1.51 -7.75 3.45
C ILE A 177 -0.56 -7.84 2.27
N VAL A 178 -0.38 -9.05 1.74
CA VAL A 178 0.53 -9.33 0.62
C VAL A 178 -0.23 -9.92 -0.57
N ARG A 179 0.32 -9.75 -1.77
CA ARG A 179 -0.16 -10.44 -2.96
C ARG A 179 0.40 -11.87 -2.96
N HIS A 180 -0.46 -12.83 -3.24
CA HIS A 180 -0.09 -14.23 -3.37
C HIS A 180 -0.82 -14.85 -4.56
N ALA A 181 -0.15 -15.72 -5.29
CA ALA A 181 -0.75 -16.50 -6.35
C ALA A 181 -1.46 -17.70 -5.72
N ILE A 182 -2.74 -17.88 -6.02
CA ILE A 182 -3.56 -18.96 -5.49
C ILE A 182 -4.17 -19.70 -6.68
N ALA A 183 -4.15 -21.02 -6.66
CA ALA A 183 -4.84 -21.85 -7.64
C ALA A 183 -6.34 -21.56 -7.60
N VAL A 184 -6.96 -21.44 -8.77
CA VAL A 184 -8.41 -21.20 -8.88
C VAL A 184 -9.12 -22.54 -8.92
N PRO A 185 -10.02 -22.85 -7.94
CA PRO A 185 -10.79 -24.09 -7.96
C PRO A 185 -11.61 -24.19 -9.25
N GLY A 186 -11.57 -25.36 -9.91
CA GLY A 186 -12.33 -25.62 -11.14
C GLY A 186 -11.73 -25.06 -12.43
N SER A 187 -10.52 -24.54 -12.40
CA SER A 187 -9.78 -24.10 -13.60
C SER A 187 -8.71 -25.13 -13.98
N PRO A 188 -8.30 -25.23 -15.28
CA PRO A 188 -7.18 -26.08 -15.67
C PRO A 188 -5.97 -25.80 -14.77
N ALA A 189 -5.20 -26.86 -14.45
CA ALA A 189 -4.20 -26.92 -13.37
C ALA A 189 -3.16 -25.78 -13.29
N ASP A 190 -3.04 -24.97 -14.34
CA ASP A 190 -2.02 -23.89 -14.44
C ASP A 190 -2.55 -22.49 -14.20
N ARG A 191 -3.82 -22.29 -13.92
CA ARG A 191 -4.34 -20.92 -13.74
C ARG A 191 -4.23 -20.48 -12.29
N THR A 192 -3.19 -19.74 -11.99
CA THR A 192 -3.05 -19.03 -10.71
C THR A 192 -3.56 -17.59 -10.82
N GLU A 193 -4.32 -17.15 -9.84
CA GLU A 193 -4.80 -15.77 -9.74
C GLU A 193 -4.11 -15.06 -8.58
N LYS A 194 -3.67 -13.80 -8.83
CA LYS A 194 -3.11 -12.98 -7.77
C LYS A 194 -4.22 -12.51 -6.84
N ARG A 195 -4.14 -12.86 -5.57
CA ARG A 195 -5.06 -12.49 -4.50
C ARG A 195 -4.32 -11.78 -3.38
N LEU A 196 -5.05 -11.03 -2.57
CA LEU A 196 -4.53 -10.47 -1.34
C LEU A 196 -4.78 -11.43 -0.20
N VAL A 197 -3.76 -11.70 0.58
CA VAL A 197 -3.80 -12.60 1.74
C VAL A 197 -3.08 -11.95 2.93
N HIS A 198 -3.38 -12.42 4.13
CA HIS A 198 -2.55 -12.08 5.28
C HIS A 198 -1.16 -12.66 5.12
N GLU A 199 -0.14 -11.97 5.58
CA GLU A 199 1.24 -12.46 5.49
C GLU A 199 1.43 -13.79 6.24
N HIS A 200 0.81 -13.96 7.40
CA HIS A 200 0.85 -15.23 8.14
C HIS A 200 0.16 -16.38 7.40
N CYS A 201 -0.97 -16.11 6.71
CA CYS A 201 -1.65 -17.09 5.89
C CYS A 201 -0.79 -17.52 4.69
N ARG A 202 -0.10 -16.57 4.06
CA ARG A 202 0.84 -16.85 2.96
C ARG A 202 1.96 -17.77 3.43
N ARG A 203 2.57 -17.47 4.57
CA ARG A 203 3.65 -18.29 5.14
C ARG A 203 3.18 -19.71 5.45
N ARG A 204 1.99 -19.84 6.04
CA ARG A 204 1.38 -21.14 6.36
C ARG A 204 1.11 -21.95 5.09
N HIS A 205 0.52 -21.32 4.08
CA HIS A 205 0.23 -21.96 2.78
C HIS A 205 1.51 -22.41 2.08
N ALA A 206 2.56 -21.59 2.05
CA ALA A 206 3.85 -21.94 1.47
C ALA A 206 4.49 -23.16 2.16
N ARG A 207 4.43 -23.24 3.50
CA ARG A 207 4.91 -24.41 4.27
C ARG A 207 4.13 -25.67 3.94
N GLN A 208 2.81 -25.57 3.78
CA GLN A 208 1.97 -26.72 3.41
C GLN A 208 2.30 -27.26 2.01
N GLN A 209 2.58 -26.39 1.05
CA GLN A 209 3.01 -26.78 -0.29
C GLN A 209 4.38 -27.48 -0.28
N GLN A 210 5.33 -26.99 0.51
CA GLN A 210 6.65 -27.63 0.64
C GLN A 210 6.57 -29.04 1.26
N ASN A 211 5.72 -29.20 2.27
CA ASN A 211 5.54 -30.51 2.94
C ASN A 211 4.74 -31.49 2.08
N GLY A 212 3.85 -31.01 1.19
CA GLY A 212 3.08 -31.86 0.27
C GLY A 212 3.91 -32.43 -0.88
N THR A 213 4.97 -31.75 -1.30
CA THR A 213 5.91 -32.24 -2.34
C THR A 213 6.96 -33.21 -1.81
N ALA A 214 7.22 -33.22 -0.51
CA ALA A 214 8.19 -34.13 0.12
C ALA A 214 7.62 -35.53 0.41
N GLY A 215 6.34 -35.79 0.17
CA GLY A 215 5.62 -37.00 0.56
C GLY A 215 5.25 -37.97 -0.56
N GLN A 216 5.78 -37.85 -1.79
CA GLN A 216 5.64 -38.91 -2.80
C GLN A 216 6.81 -39.91 -2.70
N PRO A 217 6.59 -41.10 -2.17
CA PRO A 217 7.61 -42.14 -2.27
C PRO A 217 7.79 -42.53 -3.75
N ALA A 218 9.04 -42.56 -4.19
CA ALA A 218 9.41 -43.10 -5.48
C ALA A 218 8.90 -44.54 -5.57
N SER A 219 8.06 -44.84 -6.55
CA SER A 219 7.62 -46.18 -6.84
C SER A 219 8.86 -47.04 -7.22
N PRO A 220 9.10 -48.22 -6.64
CA PRO A 220 10.19 -49.07 -7.06
C PRO A 220 9.89 -49.58 -8.45
N SER A 221 10.78 -49.29 -9.40
CA SER A 221 10.81 -49.93 -10.71
C SER A 221 11.03 -51.42 -10.51
N GLY A 222 9.98 -52.21 -10.73
CA GLY A 222 10.09 -53.66 -10.73
C GLY A 222 10.99 -54.12 -11.88
N LEU A 223 12.02 -54.85 -11.52
CA LEU A 223 12.75 -55.79 -12.38
C LEU A 223 11.86 -57.00 -12.60
N ALA A 224 11.59 -57.30 -13.84
CA ALA A 224 11.37 -58.65 -14.36
C ALA A 224 11.68 -58.64 -15.85
#